data_ff061c9809bdfd981a6bf8d51186734f
#
_entry.id   ff061c9809bdfd981a6bf8d51186734f
#
_cell.length_a   1.000
_cell.length_b   1.000
_cell.length_c   1.000
_cell.angle_alpha   90.00
_cell.angle_beta   90.00
_cell.angle_gamma   90.00
#
_symmetry.space_group_name_H-M   'P 1'
#
loop_
_entity.id
_entity.type
_entity.pdbx_description
1 polymer ?
#
loop_
_entity_poly.entity_id
_entity_poly.type
_entity_poly.pdbx_seq_one_letter_code
_entity_poly.pdbx_strand_id
1 'polypeptide(L)'
;LKIIGMIIPHISHYYFSTVLSGIEAEASKRGYMCIVAQSDEMFEREIKICEAFRKMRVCGVIVSQAKDTTQYEHFQKLIDSGITLVFYDRICTGLNTSRVVVDDYQGAFTAVEHLIECGCKRIAFYRTTRKIEITKNRYNGYRDALLKHNLPVDDSLVYVCYNRIDAEEITPDI
;
A
#
# COMPACT_ATOMS: atom_id res chain seq x y z
N LEU A 1 -25.85 -5.10 -15.26
CA LEU A 1 -24.95 -3.99 -14.95
C LEU A 1 -23.57 -4.54 -14.61
N LYS A 2 -22.51 -4.04 -15.28
CA LYS A 2 -21.11 -4.46 -14.99
C LYS A 2 -20.56 -3.58 -13.89
N ILE A 3 -20.36 -4.13 -12.70
CA ILE A 3 -19.91 -3.39 -11.51
C ILE A 3 -18.56 -3.91 -11.07
N ILE A 4 -17.63 -2.99 -10.80
CA ILE A 4 -16.36 -3.24 -10.14
C ILE A 4 -16.43 -2.67 -8.71
N GLY A 5 -16.16 -3.47 -7.71
CA GLY A 5 -15.98 -3.03 -6.33
C GLY A 5 -14.56 -2.50 -6.11
N MET A 6 -14.44 -1.38 -5.40
CA MET A 6 -13.15 -0.85 -4.99
C MET A 6 -13.07 -0.75 -3.48
N ILE A 7 -12.02 -1.32 -2.89
CA ILE A 7 -11.73 -1.23 -1.46
C ILE A 7 -10.48 -0.38 -1.29
N ILE A 8 -10.63 0.74 -0.58
CA ILE A 8 -9.54 1.68 -0.32
C ILE A 8 -9.43 1.96 1.18
N PRO A 9 -8.23 2.24 1.71
CA PRO A 9 -8.07 2.60 3.11
C PRO A 9 -8.76 3.91 3.48
N HIS A 10 -8.40 5.01 2.81
CA HIS A 10 -8.95 6.35 3.04
C HIS A 10 -9.10 7.13 1.73
N ILE A 11 -10.29 7.63 1.45
CA ILE A 11 -10.58 8.42 0.25
C ILE A 11 -9.93 9.81 0.30
N SER A 12 -9.75 10.37 1.48
CA SER A 12 -9.12 11.69 1.69
C SER A 12 -7.62 11.70 1.41
N HIS A 13 -6.98 10.53 1.31
CA HIS A 13 -5.56 10.45 1.01
C HIS A 13 -5.33 10.65 -0.49
N TYR A 14 -4.53 11.66 -0.86
CA TYR A 14 -4.29 12.07 -2.26
C TYR A 14 -3.93 10.91 -3.19
N TYR A 15 -3.07 10.00 -2.74
CA TYR A 15 -2.66 8.83 -3.52
C TYR A 15 -3.88 7.96 -3.89
N PHE A 16 -4.70 7.58 -2.91
CA PHE A 16 -5.86 6.71 -3.16
C PHE A 16 -6.93 7.39 -4.01
N SER A 17 -7.18 8.69 -3.81
CA SER A 17 -8.14 9.45 -4.63
C SER A 17 -7.67 9.58 -6.09
N THR A 18 -6.37 9.74 -6.32
CA THR A 18 -5.78 9.81 -7.67
C THR A 18 -5.89 8.46 -8.39
N VAL A 19 -5.53 7.37 -7.71
CA VAL A 19 -5.67 6.02 -8.26
C VAL A 19 -7.13 5.69 -8.58
N LEU A 20 -8.05 6.03 -7.65
CA LEU A 20 -9.48 5.86 -7.84
C LEU A 20 -9.98 6.56 -9.10
N SER A 21 -9.60 7.83 -9.30
CA SER A 21 -9.98 8.59 -10.49
C SER A 21 -9.49 7.94 -11.79
N GLY A 22 -8.25 7.42 -11.80
CA GLY A 22 -7.71 6.70 -12.96
C GLY A 22 -8.46 5.40 -13.26
N ILE A 23 -8.78 4.62 -12.23
CA ILE A 23 -9.53 3.36 -12.37
C ILE A 23 -10.96 3.64 -12.86
N GLU A 24 -11.64 4.64 -12.29
CA GLU A 24 -13.01 5.00 -12.68
C GLU A 24 -13.06 5.43 -14.15
N ALA A 25 -12.15 6.30 -14.57
CA ALA A 25 -12.08 6.77 -15.95
C ALA A 25 -11.89 5.62 -16.96
N GLU A 26 -11.03 4.64 -16.63
CA GLU A 26 -10.79 3.50 -17.51
C GLU A 26 -11.95 2.48 -17.47
N ALA A 27 -12.54 2.25 -16.29
CA ALA A 27 -13.72 1.39 -16.14
C ALA A 27 -14.91 1.93 -16.92
N SER A 28 -15.18 3.23 -16.83
CA SER A 28 -16.27 3.92 -17.54
C SER A 28 -16.16 3.77 -19.05
N LYS A 29 -14.96 3.96 -19.63
CA LYS A 29 -14.70 3.73 -21.06
C LYS A 29 -15.05 2.31 -21.51
N ARG A 30 -14.94 1.33 -20.62
CA ARG A 30 -15.24 -0.09 -20.89
C ARG A 30 -16.66 -0.50 -20.50
N GLY A 31 -17.50 0.45 -20.10
CA GLY A 31 -18.89 0.22 -19.71
C GLY A 31 -19.05 -0.44 -18.35
N TYR A 32 -18.09 -0.26 -17.44
CA TYR A 32 -18.18 -0.67 -16.04
C TYR A 32 -18.53 0.53 -15.16
N MET A 33 -19.28 0.26 -14.10
CA MET A 33 -19.52 1.20 -12.99
C MET A 33 -18.63 0.81 -11.82
N CYS A 34 -18.06 1.79 -11.12
CA CYS A 34 -17.28 1.56 -9.89
C CYS A 34 -18.12 1.87 -8.65
N ILE A 35 -18.09 0.96 -7.69
CA ILE A 35 -18.58 1.19 -6.31
C ILE A 35 -17.40 1.22 -5.38
N VAL A 36 -17.22 2.35 -4.69
CA VAL A 36 -16.11 2.57 -3.77
C VAL A 36 -16.55 2.35 -2.33
N ALA A 37 -15.77 1.58 -1.58
CA ALA A 37 -15.94 1.38 -0.17
C ALA A 37 -14.63 1.63 0.59
N GLN A 38 -14.71 2.30 1.72
CA GLN A 38 -13.57 2.67 2.54
C GLN A 38 -13.46 1.75 3.75
N SER A 39 -12.28 1.12 3.93
CA SER A 39 -12.03 0.22 5.06
C SER A 39 -11.63 0.95 6.36
N ASP A 40 -11.22 2.22 6.29
CA ASP A 40 -10.67 2.99 7.40
C ASP A 40 -9.51 2.29 8.11
N GLU A 41 -8.69 1.55 7.34
CA GLU A 41 -7.57 0.74 7.85
C GLU A 41 -7.99 -0.37 8.82
N MET A 42 -9.28 -0.70 8.89
CA MET A 42 -9.84 -1.68 9.83
C MET A 42 -10.12 -3.01 9.14
N PHE A 43 -9.52 -4.08 9.64
CA PHE A 43 -9.71 -5.45 9.15
C PHE A 43 -11.19 -5.89 9.17
N GLU A 44 -11.89 -5.65 10.28
CA GLU A 44 -13.30 -6.00 10.44
C GLU A 44 -14.21 -5.32 9.41
N ARG A 45 -13.85 -4.09 9.03
CA ARG A 45 -14.61 -3.33 8.05
C ARG A 45 -14.34 -3.83 6.64
N GLU A 46 -13.10 -4.20 6.35
CA GLU A 46 -12.70 -4.82 5.08
C GLU A 46 -13.47 -6.14 4.85
N ILE A 47 -13.59 -6.99 5.88
CA ILE A 47 -14.39 -8.22 5.82
C ILE A 47 -15.85 -7.91 5.43
N LYS A 48 -16.49 -6.94 6.11
CA LYS A 48 -17.88 -6.55 5.82
C LYS A 48 -18.06 -6.04 4.39
N ILE A 49 -17.10 -5.27 3.88
CA ILE A 49 -17.12 -4.77 2.50
C ILE A 49 -16.99 -5.93 1.51
N CYS A 50 -16.05 -6.85 1.72
CA CYS A 50 -15.90 -8.03 0.87
C CYS A 50 -17.19 -8.87 0.82
N GLU A 51 -17.84 -9.07 1.96
CA GLU A 51 -19.11 -9.80 2.03
C GLU A 51 -20.24 -9.06 1.30
N ALA A 52 -20.30 -7.73 1.40
CA ALA A 52 -21.27 -6.92 0.66
C ALA A 52 -21.05 -7.05 -0.85
N PHE A 53 -19.81 -6.91 -1.35
CA PHE A 53 -19.49 -7.06 -2.76
C PHE A 53 -19.77 -8.48 -3.28
N ARG A 54 -19.52 -9.50 -2.46
CA ARG A 54 -19.88 -10.88 -2.77
C ARG A 54 -21.38 -11.05 -2.97
N LYS A 55 -22.21 -10.52 -2.04
CA LYS A 55 -23.68 -10.53 -2.14
C LYS A 55 -24.21 -9.76 -3.34
N MET A 56 -23.59 -8.64 -3.67
CA MET A 56 -23.92 -7.82 -4.83
C MET A 56 -23.48 -8.47 -6.16
N ARG A 57 -22.69 -9.54 -6.13
CA ARG A 57 -22.15 -10.23 -7.30
C ARG A 57 -21.44 -9.26 -8.25
N VAL A 58 -20.55 -8.43 -7.73
CA VAL A 58 -19.72 -7.56 -8.56
C VAL A 58 -18.85 -8.39 -9.51
N CYS A 59 -18.49 -7.85 -10.67
CA CYS A 59 -17.70 -8.57 -11.68
C CYS A 59 -16.24 -8.77 -11.23
N GLY A 60 -15.72 -7.87 -10.41
CA GLY A 60 -14.38 -7.91 -9.86
C GLY A 60 -14.21 -6.95 -8.71
N VAL A 61 -13.15 -7.12 -7.94
CA VAL A 61 -12.78 -6.24 -6.83
C VAL A 61 -11.34 -5.79 -7.01
N ILE A 62 -11.09 -4.48 -6.90
CA ILE A 62 -9.77 -3.87 -6.85
C ILE A 62 -9.56 -3.39 -5.42
N VAL A 63 -8.48 -3.84 -4.78
CA VAL A 63 -8.27 -3.61 -3.34
C VAL A 63 -6.85 -3.19 -3.01
N SER A 64 -6.73 -2.16 -2.15
CA SER A 64 -5.56 -1.91 -1.32
C SER A 64 -5.93 -2.32 0.10
N GLN A 65 -5.30 -3.38 0.61
CA GLN A 65 -5.70 -3.97 1.90
C GLN A 65 -5.49 -3.01 3.07
N ALA A 66 -6.31 -3.15 4.10
CA ALA A 66 -6.16 -2.42 5.34
C ALA A 66 -4.84 -2.77 6.05
N LYS A 67 -4.27 -1.82 6.79
CA LYS A 67 -3.01 -2.06 7.53
C LYS A 67 -3.13 -3.15 8.58
N ASP A 68 -4.32 -3.33 9.14
CA ASP A 68 -4.58 -4.30 10.20
C ASP A 68 -4.93 -5.70 9.66
N THR A 69 -4.97 -5.87 8.35
CA THR A 69 -5.28 -7.15 7.71
C THR A 69 -4.16 -8.15 7.96
N THR A 70 -4.47 -9.22 8.69
CA THR A 70 -3.55 -10.31 9.05
C THR A 70 -4.00 -11.66 8.52
N GLN A 71 -5.23 -11.77 8.07
CA GLN A 71 -5.86 -12.99 7.54
C GLN A 71 -6.53 -12.66 6.20
N TYR A 72 -6.66 -13.67 5.33
CA TYR A 72 -7.05 -13.44 3.93
C TYR A 72 -8.29 -14.24 3.50
N GLU A 73 -8.98 -14.89 4.43
CA GLU A 73 -10.14 -15.75 4.15
C GLU A 73 -11.29 -14.97 3.49
N HIS A 74 -11.47 -13.71 3.82
CA HIS A 74 -12.49 -12.85 3.22
C HIS A 74 -12.20 -12.58 1.73
N PHE A 75 -10.94 -12.42 1.37
CA PHE A 75 -10.51 -12.31 -0.02
C PHE A 75 -10.63 -13.65 -0.76
N GLN A 76 -10.24 -14.75 -0.11
CA GLN A 76 -10.40 -16.08 -0.70
C GLN A 76 -11.87 -16.38 -1.01
N LYS A 77 -12.81 -16.01 -0.13
CA LYS A 77 -14.25 -16.16 -0.38
C LYS A 77 -14.75 -15.38 -1.61
N LEU A 78 -14.16 -14.24 -1.94
CA LEU A 78 -14.46 -13.52 -3.20
C LEU A 78 -14.02 -14.36 -4.40
N ILE A 79 -12.78 -14.88 -4.37
CA ILE A 79 -12.21 -15.71 -5.43
C ILE A 79 -13.05 -16.99 -5.63
N ASP A 80 -13.38 -17.70 -4.55
CA ASP A 80 -14.19 -18.91 -4.55
C ASP A 80 -15.61 -18.68 -5.10
N SER A 81 -16.10 -17.45 -5.00
CA SER A 81 -17.38 -17.01 -5.56
C SER A 81 -17.28 -16.60 -7.04
N GLY A 82 -16.12 -16.77 -7.68
CA GLY A 82 -15.88 -16.41 -9.08
C GLY A 82 -15.66 -14.92 -9.32
N ILE A 83 -15.41 -14.13 -8.28
CA ILE A 83 -15.13 -12.69 -8.38
C ILE A 83 -13.63 -12.49 -8.60
N THR A 84 -13.25 -11.86 -9.71
CA THR A 84 -11.86 -11.53 -9.99
C THR A 84 -11.34 -10.52 -8.97
N LEU A 85 -10.17 -10.82 -8.37
CA LEU A 85 -9.53 -9.95 -7.37
C LEU A 85 -8.21 -9.41 -7.91
N VAL A 86 -8.01 -8.10 -7.77
CA VAL A 86 -6.76 -7.41 -8.12
C VAL A 86 -6.32 -6.58 -6.94
N PHE A 87 -5.10 -6.80 -6.46
CA PHE A 87 -4.49 -5.95 -5.44
C PHE A 87 -3.71 -4.80 -6.08
N TYR A 88 -3.68 -3.66 -5.42
CA TYR A 88 -2.77 -2.57 -5.73
C TYR A 88 -2.18 -1.97 -4.47
N ASP A 89 -1.01 -1.34 -4.56
CA ASP A 89 -0.29 -0.73 -3.44
C ASP A 89 0.00 -1.76 -2.33
N ARG A 90 -0.94 -1.97 -1.41
CA ARG A 90 -0.82 -2.97 -0.35
C ARG A 90 -1.43 -4.29 -0.80
N ILE A 91 -0.61 -5.31 -0.81
CA ILE A 91 -0.93 -6.60 -1.40
C ILE A 91 -0.93 -7.73 -0.37
N CYS A 92 -1.76 -8.73 -0.63
CA CYS A 92 -1.67 -10.03 0.00
C CYS A 92 -0.74 -10.93 -0.82
N THR A 93 0.31 -11.47 -0.19
CA THR A 93 1.24 -12.41 -0.85
C THR A 93 0.76 -13.86 -0.80
N GLY A 94 -0.19 -14.18 0.08
CA GLY A 94 -0.72 -15.53 0.29
C GLY A 94 -1.77 -16.00 -0.72
N LEU A 95 -2.24 -15.11 -1.62
CA LEU A 95 -3.26 -15.43 -2.61
C LEU A 95 -2.71 -15.35 -4.03
N ASN A 96 -3.18 -16.24 -4.90
CA ASN A 96 -2.84 -16.21 -6.33
C ASN A 96 -3.77 -15.23 -7.06
N THR A 97 -3.35 -13.97 -7.15
CA THR A 97 -4.12 -12.87 -7.74
C THR A 97 -3.23 -11.97 -8.58
N SER A 98 -3.83 -11.18 -9.47
CA SER A 98 -3.14 -10.09 -10.15
C SER A 98 -2.82 -8.96 -9.18
N ARG A 99 -1.68 -8.29 -9.40
CA ARG A 99 -1.17 -7.22 -8.53
C ARG A 99 -0.63 -6.07 -9.36
N VAL A 100 -0.89 -4.85 -8.91
CA VAL A 100 -0.32 -3.63 -9.48
C VAL A 100 0.45 -2.93 -8.38
N VAL A 101 1.76 -2.97 -8.43
CA VAL A 101 2.66 -2.43 -7.41
C VAL A 101 3.74 -1.58 -8.05
N VAL A 102 4.31 -0.66 -7.29
CA VAL A 102 5.56 0.03 -7.62
C VAL A 102 6.75 -0.74 -7.05
N ASP A 103 7.92 -0.53 -7.62
CA ASP A 103 9.16 -1.08 -7.06
C ASP A 103 9.63 -0.21 -5.89
N ASP A 104 9.08 -0.48 -4.71
CA ASP A 104 9.39 0.25 -3.48
C ASP A 104 10.85 0.12 -3.06
N TYR A 105 11.49 -1.02 -3.36
CA TYR A 105 12.92 -1.22 -3.11
C TYR A 105 13.74 -0.28 -3.97
N GLN A 106 13.54 -0.34 -5.28
CA GLN A 106 14.30 0.49 -6.22
C GLN A 106 14.04 1.97 -6.02
N GLY A 107 12.79 2.35 -5.73
CA GLY A 107 12.44 3.74 -5.42
C GLY A 107 13.19 4.28 -4.21
N ALA A 108 13.23 3.53 -3.11
CA ALA A 108 13.96 3.91 -1.91
C ALA A 108 15.48 3.91 -2.14
N PHE A 109 15.99 2.90 -2.83
CA PHE A 109 17.40 2.80 -3.19
C PHE A 109 17.86 4.02 -3.98
N THR A 110 17.15 4.38 -5.06
CA THR A 110 17.49 5.53 -5.91
C THR A 110 17.40 6.87 -5.14
N ALA A 111 16.39 7.02 -4.27
CA ALA A 111 16.26 8.23 -3.45
C ALA A 111 17.44 8.41 -2.50
N VAL A 112 17.90 7.33 -1.87
CA VAL A 112 19.06 7.37 -0.97
C VAL A 112 20.36 7.60 -1.75
N GLU A 113 20.54 6.96 -2.90
CA GLU A 113 21.70 7.24 -3.78
C GLU A 113 21.76 8.72 -4.14
N HIS A 114 20.62 9.31 -4.52
CA HIS A 114 20.58 10.74 -4.84
C HIS A 114 21.02 11.61 -3.66
N LEU A 115 20.56 11.31 -2.43
CA LEU A 115 21.00 12.05 -1.24
C LEU A 115 22.51 11.92 -1.00
N ILE A 116 23.07 10.73 -1.22
CA ILE A 116 24.52 10.48 -1.09
C ILE A 116 25.30 11.28 -2.16
N GLU A 117 24.84 11.29 -3.40
CA GLU A 117 25.41 12.09 -4.48
C GLU A 117 25.36 13.58 -4.19
N CYS A 118 24.34 14.06 -3.48
CA CYS A 118 24.25 15.43 -2.96
C CYS A 118 25.18 15.71 -1.76
N GLY A 119 25.96 14.73 -1.32
CA GLY A 119 26.94 14.86 -0.23
C GLY A 119 26.43 14.49 1.17
N CYS A 120 25.20 13.99 1.28
CA CYS A 120 24.64 13.56 2.57
C CYS A 120 25.36 12.27 3.03
N LYS A 121 25.87 12.27 4.27
CA LYS A 121 26.54 11.12 4.89
C LYS A 121 25.71 10.48 6.02
N ARG A 122 24.78 11.24 6.59
CA ARG A 122 23.83 10.79 7.61
C ARG A 122 22.43 10.97 7.08
N ILE A 123 21.74 9.88 6.82
CA ILE A 123 20.41 9.87 6.17
C ILE A 123 19.44 9.16 7.13
N ALA A 124 18.43 9.89 7.58
CA ALA A 124 17.37 9.36 8.43
C ALA A 124 16.33 8.60 7.61
N PHE A 125 15.78 7.55 8.18
CA PHE A 125 14.72 6.75 7.60
C PHE A 125 13.52 6.65 8.54
N TYR A 126 12.35 7.06 8.06
CA TYR A 126 11.10 6.93 8.80
C TYR A 126 10.32 5.70 8.34
N ARG A 127 9.90 4.88 9.27
CA ARG A 127 9.12 3.67 8.99
C ARG A 127 8.00 3.45 9.99
N THR A 128 7.02 2.64 9.63
CA THR A 128 6.06 2.08 10.58
C THR A 128 6.56 0.74 11.12
N THR A 129 6.11 0.33 12.32
CA THR A 129 6.38 -1.01 12.87
C THR A 129 5.60 -2.11 12.19
N ARG A 130 4.58 -1.76 11.41
CA ARG A 130 3.69 -2.73 10.77
C ARG A 130 4.48 -3.52 9.73
N LYS A 131 4.29 -4.85 9.72
CA LYS A 131 4.93 -5.78 8.76
C LYS A 131 4.24 -5.69 7.40
N ILE A 132 4.25 -4.52 6.79
CA ILE A 132 3.74 -4.28 5.45
C ILE A 132 4.91 -4.45 4.49
N GLU A 133 4.72 -5.20 3.40
CA GLU A 133 5.77 -5.48 2.41
C GLU A 133 6.43 -4.21 1.86
N ILE A 134 5.65 -3.17 1.63
CA ILE A 134 6.12 -1.83 1.22
C ILE A 134 7.19 -1.31 2.18
N THR A 135 6.92 -1.33 3.49
CA THR A 135 7.87 -0.83 4.52
C THR A 135 9.17 -1.61 4.51
N LYS A 136 9.08 -2.93 4.38
CA LYS A 136 10.25 -3.81 4.31
C LYS A 136 11.08 -3.54 3.06
N ASN A 137 10.44 -3.42 1.90
CA ASN A 137 11.14 -3.17 0.64
C ASN A 137 11.82 -1.81 0.63
N ARG A 138 11.16 -0.75 1.10
CA ARG A 138 11.76 0.59 1.24
C ARG A 138 12.96 0.59 2.20
N TYR A 139 12.84 -0.09 3.34
CA TYR A 139 13.95 -0.20 4.28
C TYR A 139 15.14 -0.97 3.69
N ASN A 140 14.89 -2.06 2.96
CA ASN A 140 15.94 -2.79 2.28
C ASN A 140 16.63 -1.91 1.21
N GLY A 141 15.89 -1.15 0.42
CA GLY A 141 16.45 -0.20 -0.54
C GLY A 141 17.32 0.87 0.11
N TYR A 142 16.84 1.47 1.22
CA TYR A 142 17.62 2.42 2.03
C TYR A 142 18.93 1.82 2.52
N ARG A 143 18.86 0.65 3.17
CA ARG A 143 20.02 -0.04 3.73
C ARG A 143 21.05 -0.39 2.65
N ASP A 144 20.60 -0.98 1.57
CA ASP A 144 21.48 -1.48 0.51
C ASP A 144 22.13 -0.34 -0.28
N ALA A 145 21.49 0.81 -0.42
CA ALA A 145 22.10 2.01 -0.99
C ALA A 145 23.23 2.55 -0.09
N LEU A 146 23.03 2.61 1.22
CA LEU A 146 24.10 3.01 2.15
C LEU A 146 25.30 2.06 2.05
N LEU A 147 25.06 0.75 2.08
CA LEU A 147 26.10 -0.27 2.01
C LEU A 147 26.88 -0.21 0.69
N LYS A 148 26.21 0.00 -0.44
CA LYS A 148 26.83 0.16 -1.75
C LYS A 148 27.84 1.31 -1.77
N HIS A 149 27.56 2.38 -1.04
CA HIS A 149 28.42 3.57 -0.94
C HIS A 149 29.36 3.55 0.27
N ASN A 150 29.53 2.39 0.94
CA ASN A 150 30.37 2.21 2.14
C ASN A 150 29.99 3.15 3.30
N LEU A 151 28.72 3.53 3.40
CA LEU A 151 28.20 4.27 4.54
C LEU A 151 27.63 3.31 5.60
N PRO A 152 27.76 3.62 6.90
CA PRO A 152 27.23 2.78 7.94
C PRO A 152 25.70 2.80 7.94
N VAL A 153 25.10 1.65 8.24
CA VAL A 153 23.67 1.57 8.57
C VAL A 153 23.55 1.82 10.07
N ASP A 154 23.12 3.01 10.43
CA ASP A 154 22.98 3.47 11.81
C ASP A 154 21.52 3.34 12.25
N ASP A 155 21.23 2.38 13.13
CA ASP A 155 19.87 2.15 13.62
C ASP A 155 19.31 3.34 14.41
N SER A 156 20.16 4.22 14.94
CA SER A 156 19.73 5.46 15.61
C SER A 156 19.10 6.48 14.65
N LEU A 157 19.31 6.32 13.35
CA LEU A 157 18.70 7.12 12.29
C LEU A 157 17.44 6.47 11.68
N VAL A 158 17.00 5.32 12.24
CA VAL A 158 15.78 4.64 11.79
C VAL A 158 14.64 4.90 12.77
N TYR A 159 13.78 5.83 12.42
CA TYR A 159 12.69 6.31 13.28
C TYR A 159 11.39 5.56 12.99
N VAL A 160 10.64 5.25 14.05
CA VAL A 160 9.34 4.62 13.96
C VAL A 160 8.26 5.68 14.12
N CYS A 161 7.44 5.86 13.08
CA CYS A 161 6.33 6.79 13.06
C CYS A 161 5.05 6.09 12.62
N TYR A 162 3.96 6.32 13.31
CA TYR A 162 2.65 5.77 12.98
C TYR A 162 1.79 6.74 12.16
N ASN A 163 2.06 8.03 12.34
CA ASN A 163 1.32 9.12 11.71
C ASN A 163 2.22 10.35 11.53
N ARG A 164 1.62 11.43 10.98
CA ARG A 164 2.32 12.69 10.73
C ARG A 164 2.78 13.38 12.03
N ILE A 165 1.98 13.31 13.08
CA ILE A 165 2.29 13.98 14.36
C ILE A 165 3.58 13.40 14.96
N ASP A 166 3.69 12.07 15.00
CA ASP A 166 4.90 11.40 15.47
C ASP A 166 6.14 11.85 14.69
N ALA A 167 6.01 11.99 13.36
CA ALA A 167 7.12 12.44 12.53
C ALA A 167 7.48 13.91 12.78
N GLU A 168 6.50 14.79 13.00
CA GLU A 168 6.72 16.19 13.34
C GLU A 168 7.37 16.38 14.71
N GLU A 169 7.06 15.52 15.68
CA GLU A 169 7.66 15.55 17.00
C GLU A 169 9.14 15.06 16.99
N ILE A 170 9.46 14.07 16.16
CA ILE A 170 10.81 13.49 16.09
C ILE A 170 11.75 14.35 15.24
N THR A 171 11.26 15.01 14.19
CA THR A 171 12.09 15.72 13.19
C THR A 171 12.96 16.84 13.76
N PRO A 172 12.54 17.63 14.76
CA PRO A 172 13.40 18.69 15.34
C PRO A 172 14.70 18.19 15.99
N ASP A 173 14.75 16.92 16.39
CA ASP A 173 15.88 16.33 17.12
C ASP A 173 16.90 15.64 16.18
N ILE A 174 16.70 15.69 14.86
CA ILE A 174 17.54 15.08 13.83
C ILE A 174 18.41 16.13 13.13
#